data_b9987097b4b85de985750d177d432e44
#
_entry.id   b9987097b4b85de985750d177d432e44
#
_cell.length_a   1.000
_cell.length_b   1.000
_cell.length_c   1.000
_cell.angle_alpha   90.00
_cell.angle_beta   90.00
_cell.angle_gamma   90.00
#
_symmetry.space_group_name_H-M   'P 1'
#
loop_
_entity.id
_entity.type
_entity.pdbx_description
1 polymer ?
#
loop_
_entity_poly.entity_id
_entity_poly.type
_entity_poly.pdbx_seq_one_letter_code
_entity_poly.pdbx_strand_id
1 'polypeptide(L)'
;ILEDARKQAEDILEDAKKQAEDILKDAKENGYKEGYEKGTIESKQKSDDLQTKLEADYKSMSEKLQNEYDEKYQVMESELVDTLMEVFSKVTLTIAEDKKDLVLLLIQRTLKDADANKDFLIRVSDVDYGFVMNSIDKLYDCVSLDSKIEVVRDNTLKKNQCIIETDAGAFDCSLDIQLEGLISEIKLLSCLNKQ
;
A
#
# COMPACT_ATOMS: atom_id res chain seq x y z
N ILE A 1 -23.39 -3.45 105.97
CA ILE A 1 -22.11 -3.96 105.31
C ILE A 1 -22.42 -4.88 104.11
N LEU A 2 -23.29 -5.93 104.27
CA LEU A 2 -23.65 -6.84 103.20
C LEU A 2 -24.49 -6.22 102.11
N GLU A 3 -25.40 -5.35 102.47
CA GLU A 3 -26.32 -4.63 101.62
C GLU A 3 -25.62 -3.52 100.85
N ASP A 4 -24.70 -2.81 101.46
CA ASP A 4 -23.83 -1.81 100.79
C ASP A 4 -22.88 -2.45 99.78
N ALA A 5 -22.32 -3.61 100.16
CA ALA A 5 -21.47 -4.35 99.19
C ALA A 5 -22.27 -4.85 98.00
N ARG A 6 -23.51 -5.29 98.13
CA ARG A 6 -24.39 -5.67 97.01
C ARG A 6 -24.67 -4.50 96.08
N LYS A 7 -25.03 -3.36 96.68
CA LYS A 7 -25.32 -2.16 95.92
C LYS A 7 -24.11 -1.67 95.11
N GLN A 8 -22.90 -1.69 95.71
CA GLN A 8 -21.68 -1.35 95.06
C GLN A 8 -21.39 -2.35 93.92
N ALA A 9 -21.68 -3.63 94.09
CA ALA A 9 -21.48 -4.63 93.03
C ALA A 9 -22.48 -4.45 91.85
N GLU A 10 -23.72 -4.07 92.16
CA GLU A 10 -24.72 -3.73 91.11
C GLU A 10 -24.34 -2.47 90.34
N ASP A 11 -23.88 -1.42 91.02
CA ASP A 11 -23.41 -0.19 90.34
C ASP A 11 -22.19 -0.45 89.45
N ILE A 12 -21.24 -1.24 89.90
CA ILE A 12 -20.08 -1.64 89.09
C ILE A 12 -20.48 -2.46 87.85
N LEU A 13 -21.44 -3.38 87.98
CA LEU A 13 -21.95 -4.18 86.89
C LEU A 13 -22.75 -3.32 85.86
N GLU A 14 -23.52 -2.33 86.31
CA GLU A 14 -24.22 -1.41 85.43
C GLU A 14 -23.28 -0.51 84.67
N ASP A 15 -22.27 0.07 85.34
CA ASP A 15 -21.21 0.85 84.73
C ASP A 15 -20.38 0.02 83.67
N ALA A 16 -20.06 -1.22 84.04
CA ALA A 16 -19.31 -2.13 83.12
C ALA A 16 -20.15 -2.47 81.84
N LYS A 17 -21.47 -2.69 82.01
CA LYS A 17 -22.37 -2.93 80.88
C LYS A 17 -22.44 -1.71 79.96
N LYS A 18 -22.60 -0.51 80.55
CA LYS A 18 -22.66 0.73 79.82
C LYS A 18 -21.39 1.02 79.04
N GLN A 19 -20.22 0.81 79.68
CA GLN A 19 -18.93 0.91 79.00
C GLN A 19 -18.81 -0.09 77.86
N ALA A 20 -19.27 -1.35 78.05
CA ALA A 20 -19.22 -2.37 76.99
C ALA A 20 -20.11 -2.01 75.78
N GLU A 21 -21.35 -1.41 76.06
CA GLU A 21 -22.23 -0.93 74.98
C GLU A 21 -21.60 0.22 74.20
N ASP A 22 -21.01 1.20 74.91
CA ASP A 22 -20.32 2.33 74.27
C ASP A 22 -19.15 1.88 73.40
N ILE A 23 -18.30 0.98 73.94
CA ILE A 23 -17.19 0.40 73.18
C ILE A 23 -17.68 -0.35 71.93
N LEU A 24 -18.77 -1.11 72.06
CA LEU A 24 -19.33 -1.86 70.95
C LEU A 24 -19.93 -0.96 69.88
N LYS A 25 -20.55 0.14 70.28
CA LYS A 25 -21.07 1.17 69.40
C LYS A 25 -19.97 1.87 68.64
N ASP A 26 -18.93 2.32 69.38
CA ASP A 26 -17.79 3.00 68.76
C ASP A 26 -17.01 2.08 67.81
N ALA A 27 -16.84 0.80 68.18
CA ALA A 27 -16.19 -0.19 67.32
C ALA A 27 -16.98 -0.45 66.01
N LYS A 28 -18.33 -0.48 66.09
CA LYS A 28 -19.17 -0.63 64.92
C LYS A 28 -19.12 0.62 64.01
N GLU A 29 -19.17 1.80 64.58
CA GLU A 29 -19.16 3.07 63.84
C GLU A 29 -17.80 3.25 63.16
N ASN A 30 -16.71 3.05 63.89
CA ASN A 30 -15.36 3.11 63.32
C ASN A 30 -15.11 2.03 62.25
N GLY A 31 -15.52 0.79 62.51
CA GLY A 31 -15.38 -0.29 61.52
C GLY A 31 -16.18 -0.03 60.23
N TYR A 32 -17.39 0.53 60.37
CA TYR A 32 -18.18 0.94 59.21
C TYR A 32 -17.48 2.06 58.40
N LYS A 33 -17.02 3.11 59.09
CA LYS A 33 -16.35 4.24 58.50
C LYS A 33 -15.05 3.84 57.78
N GLU A 34 -14.20 3.07 58.43
CA GLU A 34 -12.96 2.54 57.82
C GLU A 34 -13.25 1.63 56.64
N GLY A 35 -14.22 0.72 56.75
CA GLY A 35 -14.63 -0.16 55.66
C GLY A 35 -15.18 0.61 54.45
N TYR A 36 -15.99 1.65 54.71
CA TYR A 36 -16.50 2.48 53.64
C TYR A 36 -15.39 3.29 52.94
N GLU A 37 -14.48 3.92 53.70
CA GLU A 37 -13.38 4.67 53.15
C GLU A 37 -12.43 3.79 52.32
N LYS A 38 -12.05 2.63 52.85
CA LYS A 38 -11.22 1.64 52.11
C LYS A 38 -11.90 1.15 50.85
N GLY A 39 -13.19 0.78 50.93
CA GLY A 39 -13.96 0.33 49.78
C GLY A 39 -14.08 1.41 48.69
N THR A 40 -14.24 2.66 49.08
CA THR A 40 -14.31 3.79 48.16
C THR A 40 -12.95 4.02 47.44
N ILE A 41 -11.84 3.97 48.18
CA ILE A 41 -10.48 4.12 47.63
C ILE A 41 -10.16 2.99 46.70
N GLU A 42 -10.41 1.73 47.10
CA GLU A 42 -10.15 0.57 46.25
C GLU A 42 -11.01 0.58 44.97
N SER A 43 -12.29 0.94 45.11
CA SER A 43 -13.17 1.06 43.93
C SER A 43 -12.70 2.12 42.96
N LYS A 44 -12.28 3.28 43.49
CA LYS A 44 -11.73 4.34 42.66
C LYS A 44 -10.45 3.90 41.94
N GLN A 45 -9.50 3.28 42.64
CA GLN A 45 -8.28 2.77 42.05
C GLN A 45 -8.56 1.76 40.93
N LYS A 46 -9.44 0.78 41.21
CA LYS A 46 -9.83 -0.20 40.17
C LYS A 46 -10.49 0.43 38.95
N SER A 47 -11.30 1.49 39.16
CA SER A 47 -11.91 2.24 38.07
C SER A 47 -10.88 2.98 37.24
N ASP A 48 -9.93 3.67 37.88
CA ASP A 48 -8.88 4.41 37.22
C ASP A 48 -7.93 3.47 36.45
N ASP A 49 -7.54 2.34 37.05
CA ASP A 49 -6.73 1.30 36.40
C ASP A 49 -7.44 0.71 35.18
N LEU A 50 -8.74 0.44 35.30
CA LEU A 50 -9.53 -0.09 34.19
C LEU A 50 -9.67 0.92 33.05
N GLN A 51 -9.88 2.19 33.39
CA GLN A 51 -9.96 3.26 32.41
C GLN A 51 -8.64 3.43 31.67
N THR A 52 -7.51 3.45 32.40
CA THR A 52 -6.17 3.57 31.80
C THR A 52 -5.87 2.39 30.85
N LYS A 53 -6.25 1.18 31.29
CA LYS A 53 -6.10 -0.01 30.45
C LYS A 53 -6.95 0.06 29.19
N LEU A 54 -8.21 0.47 29.33
CA LEU A 54 -9.13 0.60 28.20
C LEU A 54 -8.63 1.64 27.18
N GLU A 55 -8.13 2.78 27.66
CA GLU A 55 -7.55 3.81 26.80
C GLU A 55 -6.31 3.31 26.05
N ALA A 56 -5.43 2.55 26.73
CA ALA A 56 -4.25 1.94 26.12
C ALA A 56 -4.63 0.88 25.07
N ASP A 57 -5.58 0.02 25.38
CA ASP A 57 -6.08 -1.01 24.47
C ASP A 57 -6.75 -0.37 23.24
N TYR A 58 -7.57 0.68 23.44
CA TYR A 58 -8.19 1.41 22.34
C TYR A 58 -7.17 2.06 21.43
N LYS A 59 -6.14 2.73 22.00
CA LYS A 59 -5.06 3.33 21.23
C LYS A 59 -4.29 2.28 20.41
N SER A 60 -3.90 1.19 21.05
CA SER A 60 -3.21 0.09 20.38
C SER A 60 -4.03 -0.53 19.24
N MET A 61 -5.35 -0.71 19.46
CA MET A 61 -6.24 -1.24 18.43
C MET A 61 -6.43 -0.27 17.26
N SER A 62 -6.54 1.04 17.56
CA SER A 62 -6.63 2.09 16.54
C SER A 62 -5.38 2.16 15.67
N GLU A 63 -4.19 2.10 16.28
CA GLU A 63 -2.91 2.08 15.55
C GLU A 63 -2.78 0.83 14.67
N LYS A 64 -3.16 -0.34 15.18
CA LYS A 64 -3.15 -1.57 14.37
C LYS A 64 -4.10 -1.48 13.18
N LEU A 65 -5.32 -1.00 13.41
CA LEU A 65 -6.31 -0.85 12.34
C LEU A 65 -5.83 0.12 11.26
N GLN A 66 -5.21 1.23 11.66
CA GLN A 66 -4.65 2.20 10.72
C GLN A 66 -3.53 1.56 9.88
N ASN A 67 -2.60 0.84 10.51
CA ASN A 67 -1.52 0.16 9.81
C ASN A 67 -2.04 -0.91 8.83
N GLU A 68 -3.00 -1.73 9.26
CA GLU A 68 -3.63 -2.72 8.38
C GLU A 68 -4.37 -2.07 7.20
N TYR A 69 -5.01 -0.93 7.44
CA TYR A 69 -5.68 -0.17 6.38
C TYR A 69 -4.66 0.35 5.36
N ASP A 70 -3.58 0.96 5.83
CA ASP A 70 -2.54 1.53 4.99
C ASP A 70 -1.83 0.43 4.16
N GLU A 71 -1.51 -0.71 4.78
CA GLU A 71 -0.95 -1.87 4.07
C GLU A 71 -1.89 -2.40 2.99
N LYS A 72 -3.17 -2.60 3.31
CA LYS A 72 -4.15 -3.08 2.33
C LYS A 72 -4.38 -2.09 1.20
N TYR A 73 -4.39 -0.80 1.52
CA TYR A 73 -4.54 0.24 0.50
C TYR A 73 -3.38 0.24 -0.49
N GLN A 74 -2.14 0.09 0.00
CA GLN A 74 -0.95 0.01 -0.86
C GLN A 74 -0.96 -1.22 -1.77
N VAL A 75 -1.34 -2.38 -1.24
CA VAL A 75 -1.46 -3.61 -2.04
C VAL A 75 -2.52 -3.46 -3.12
N MET A 76 -3.70 -2.95 -2.77
CA MET A 76 -4.81 -2.76 -3.70
C MET A 76 -4.47 -1.76 -4.82
N GLU A 77 -3.74 -0.68 -4.50
CA GLU A 77 -3.27 0.30 -5.49
C GLU A 77 -2.34 -0.36 -6.51
N SER A 78 -1.38 -1.17 -6.04
CA SER A 78 -0.47 -1.90 -6.92
C SER A 78 -1.19 -2.91 -7.81
N GLU A 79 -2.10 -3.71 -7.26
CA GLU A 79 -2.89 -4.69 -8.00
C GLU A 79 -3.80 -4.04 -9.04
N LEU A 80 -4.38 -2.87 -8.71
CA LEU A 80 -5.20 -2.11 -9.64
C LEU A 80 -4.38 -1.60 -10.83
N VAL A 81 -3.19 -1.03 -10.58
CA VAL A 81 -2.29 -0.57 -11.64
C VAL A 81 -1.88 -1.75 -12.53
N ASP A 82 -1.49 -2.88 -11.95
CA ASP A 82 -1.11 -4.07 -12.72
C ASP A 82 -2.26 -4.58 -13.60
N THR A 83 -3.46 -4.65 -13.05
CA THR A 83 -4.65 -5.09 -13.80
C THR A 83 -5.00 -4.15 -14.94
N LEU A 84 -4.96 -2.83 -14.69
CA LEU A 84 -5.21 -1.82 -15.71
C LEU A 84 -4.17 -1.89 -16.84
N MET A 85 -2.90 -2.09 -16.51
CA MET A 85 -1.82 -2.21 -17.50
C MET A 85 -1.97 -3.48 -18.33
N GLU A 86 -2.37 -4.59 -17.73
CA GLU A 86 -2.65 -5.83 -18.47
C GLU A 86 -3.81 -5.65 -19.47
N VAL A 87 -4.90 -5.04 -19.03
CA VAL A 87 -6.05 -4.75 -19.91
C VAL A 87 -5.65 -3.79 -21.02
N PHE A 88 -4.92 -2.72 -20.69
CA PHE A 88 -4.43 -1.74 -21.67
C PHE A 88 -3.54 -2.40 -22.73
N SER A 89 -2.60 -3.24 -22.32
CA SER A 89 -1.74 -3.99 -23.24
C SER A 89 -2.54 -4.89 -24.18
N LYS A 90 -3.46 -5.68 -23.65
CA LYS A 90 -4.32 -6.56 -24.46
C LYS A 90 -5.16 -5.81 -25.47
N VAL A 91 -5.80 -4.71 -25.06
CA VAL A 91 -6.64 -3.89 -25.96
C VAL A 91 -5.79 -3.24 -27.04
N THR A 92 -4.62 -2.70 -26.68
CA THR A 92 -3.72 -2.03 -27.64
C THR A 92 -3.19 -3.01 -28.68
N LEU A 93 -2.74 -4.19 -28.25
CA LEU A 93 -2.26 -5.22 -29.18
C LEU A 93 -3.37 -5.72 -30.09
N THR A 94 -4.58 -5.92 -29.58
CA THR A 94 -5.73 -6.33 -30.42
C THR A 94 -6.09 -5.28 -31.46
N ILE A 95 -6.10 -3.99 -31.10
CA ILE A 95 -6.35 -2.90 -32.05
C ILE A 95 -5.22 -2.80 -33.08
N ALA A 96 -3.99 -3.04 -32.67
CA ALA A 96 -2.82 -2.99 -33.53
C ALA A 96 -2.80 -4.10 -34.59
N GLU A 97 -3.42 -5.25 -34.33
CA GLU A 97 -3.53 -6.34 -35.31
C GLU A 97 -4.23 -5.92 -36.60
N ASP A 98 -5.19 -5.00 -36.51
CA ASP A 98 -5.96 -4.52 -37.67
C ASP A 98 -5.31 -3.35 -38.40
N LYS A 99 -4.25 -2.73 -37.83
CA LYS A 99 -3.57 -1.56 -38.41
C LYS A 99 -2.31 -1.95 -39.14
N LYS A 100 -2.32 -1.83 -40.49
CA LYS A 100 -1.17 -2.18 -41.33
C LYS A 100 -0.04 -1.13 -41.34
N ASP A 101 -0.37 0.10 -41.01
CA ASP A 101 0.56 1.24 -41.03
C ASP A 101 1.32 1.44 -39.69
N LEU A 102 0.98 0.64 -38.68
CA LEU A 102 1.58 0.78 -37.35
C LEU A 102 3.08 0.52 -37.35
N VAL A 103 3.53 -0.55 -38.05
CA VAL A 103 4.97 -0.88 -38.13
C VAL A 103 5.75 0.26 -38.76
N LEU A 104 5.19 0.92 -39.78
CA LEU A 104 5.84 2.06 -40.43
C LEU A 104 6.01 3.25 -39.46
N LEU A 105 4.98 3.53 -38.65
CA LEU A 105 5.04 4.59 -37.65
C LEU A 105 6.08 4.30 -36.55
N LEU A 106 6.18 3.04 -36.11
CA LEU A 106 7.19 2.62 -35.15
C LEU A 106 8.61 2.83 -35.71
N ILE A 107 8.86 2.39 -36.95
CA ILE A 107 10.14 2.60 -37.64
C ILE A 107 10.45 4.09 -37.78
N GLN A 108 9.51 4.90 -38.30
CA GLN A 108 9.70 6.34 -38.49
C GLN A 108 10.02 7.07 -37.16
N ARG A 109 9.37 6.69 -36.04
CA ARG A 109 9.65 7.27 -34.76
C ARG A 109 11.07 6.96 -34.30
N THR A 110 11.48 5.70 -34.37
CA THR A 110 12.83 5.28 -33.98
C THR A 110 13.90 5.92 -34.87
N LEU A 111 13.70 6.02 -36.20
CA LEU A 111 14.62 6.71 -37.11
C LEU A 111 14.77 8.21 -36.78
N LYS A 112 13.72 8.89 -36.37
CA LYS A 112 13.78 10.30 -35.95
C LYS A 112 14.51 10.51 -34.63
N ASP A 113 14.43 9.53 -33.72
CA ASP A 113 15.13 9.56 -32.43
C ASP A 113 16.59 9.10 -32.53
N ALA A 114 16.96 8.42 -33.63
CA ALA A 114 18.32 7.98 -33.93
C ALA A 114 19.15 9.10 -34.59
N ASP A 115 20.49 8.92 -34.57
CA ASP A 115 21.38 9.84 -35.28
C ASP A 115 21.15 9.69 -36.80
N ALA A 116 20.62 10.73 -37.44
CA ALA A 116 20.20 10.74 -38.84
C ALA A 116 21.31 10.49 -39.87
N ASN A 117 22.57 10.51 -39.46
CA ASN A 117 23.76 10.35 -40.37
C ASN A 117 24.30 8.93 -40.43
N LYS A 118 23.50 7.92 -40.04
CA LYS A 118 23.92 6.52 -40.01
C LYS A 118 23.24 5.68 -41.10
N ASP A 119 23.85 4.55 -41.43
CA ASP A 119 23.24 3.50 -42.21
C ASP A 119 22.34 2.65 -41.32
N PHE A 120 21.17 2.27 -41.83
CA PHE A 120 20.14 1.55 -41.08
C PHE A 120 19.80 0.23 -41.74
N LEU A 121 19.90 -0.87 -41.02
CA LEU A 121 19.38 -2.16 -41.42
C LEU A 121 18.06 -2.41 -40.61
N ILE A 122 16.93 -2.43 -41.31
CA ILE A 122 15.61 -2.57 -40.73
C ILE A 122 15.13 -4.00 -40.95
N ARG A 123 15.00 -4.77 -39.88
CA ARG A 123 14.46 -6.13 -39.88
C ARG A 123 13.00 -6.08 -39.54
N VAL A 124 12.15 -6.64 -40.40
CA VAL A 124 10.71 -6.69 -40.24
C VAL A 124 10.13 -8.07 -40.47
N SER A 125 8.94 -8.34 -39.95
CA SER A 125 8.26 -9.60 -40.20
C SER A 125 7.99 -9.82 -41.69
N ASP A 126 7.89 -11.10 -42.10
CA ASP A 126 7.52 -11.44 -43.47
C ASP A 126 6.17 -10.83 -43.91
N VAL A 127 5.25 -10.71 -42.97
CA VAL A 127 3.91 -10.11 -43.19
C VAL A 127 4.00 -8.61 -43.48
N ASP A 128 4.87 -7.90 -42.78
CA ASP A 128 4.97 -6.43 -42.85
C ASP A 128 5.94 -5.97 -43.94
N TYR A 129 6.86 -6.84 -44.38
CA TYR A 129 7.90 -6.51 -45.36
C TYR A 129 7.36 -5.84 -46.62
N GLY A 130 6.35 -6.41 -47.24
CA GLY A 130 5.78 -5.86 -48.48
C GLY A 130 5.21 -4.45 -48.30
N PHE A 131 4.59 -4.19 -47.16
CA PHE A 131 4.04 -2.90 -46.84
C PHE A 131 5.12 -1.84 -46.55
N VAL A 132 6.15 -2.22 -45.81
CA VAL A 132 7.30 -1.34 -45.49
C VAL A 132 8.09 -1.00 -46.76
N MET A 133 8.37 -1.97 -47.62
CA MET A 133 9.05 -1.75 -48.90
C MET A 133 8.27 -0.81 -49.83
N ASN A 134 6.95 -0.95 -49.90
CA ASN A 134 6.10 -0.05 -50.69
C ASN A 134 6.05 1.37 -50.13
N SER A 135 6.46 1.57 -48.88
CA SER A 135 6.43 2.86 -48.17
C SER A 135 7.84 3.37 -47.82
N ILE A 136 8.89 2.82 -48.50
CA ILE A 136 10.29 3.11 -48.18
C ILE A 136 10.65 4.60 -48.31
N ASP A 137 10.01 5.31 -49.27
CA ASP A 137 10.21 6.74 -49.49
C ASP A 137 9.92 7.54 -48.24
N LYS A 138 8.88 7.14 -47.47
CA LYS A 138 8.50 7.79 -46.21
C LYS A 138 9.53 7.56 -45.08
N LEU A 139 10.35 6.54 -45.20
CA LEU A 139 11.46 6.28 -44.26
C LEU A 139 12.64 7.16 -44.60
N TYR A 140 12.94 7.35 -45.88
CA TYR A 140 13.99 8.27 -46.32
C TYR A 140 13.70 9.72 -45.94
N ASP A 141 12.46 10.12 -45.82
CA ASP A 141 12.05 11.46 -45.29
C ASP A 141 12.47 11.68 -43.84
N CYS A 142 12.79 10.61 -43.10
CA CYS A 142 13.14 10.65 -41.69
C CYS A 142 14.64 10.65 -41.39
N VAL A 143 15.48 10.45 -42.42
CA VAL A 143 16.93 10.31 -42.31
C VAL A 143 17.65 11.31 -43.21
N SER A 144 18.99 11.45 -43.06
CA SER A 144 19.80 12.30 -43.92
C SER A 144 19.91 11.74 -45.34
N LEU A 145 20.13 12.61 -46.31
CA LEU A 145 20.27 12.24 -47.73
C LEU A 145 21.45 11.27 -48.02
N ASP A 146 22.43 11.27 -47.14
CA ASP A 146 23.62 10.41 -47.28
C ASP A 146 23.47 9.04 -46.61
N SER A 147 22.38 8.81 -45.88
CA SER A 147 22.10 7.58 -45.14
C SER A 147 21.50 6.52 -46.04
N LYS A 148 21.90 5.25 -45.81
CA LYS A 148 21.32 4.11 -46.49
C LYS A 148 20.33 3.39 -45.58
N ILE A 149 19.18 3.05 -46.15
CA ILE A 149 18.19 2.20 -45.50
C ILE A 149 18.11 0.89 -46.27
N GLU A 150 18.40 -0.19 -45.58
CA GLU A 150 18.18 -1.54 -46.08
C GLU A 150 17.10 -2.23 -45.27
N VAL A 151 16.08 -2.77 -45.94
CA VAL A 151 14.96 -3.49 -45.28
C VAL A 151 15.09 -4.97 -45.58
N VAL A 152 15.16 -5.81 -44.57
CA VAL A 152 15.27 -7.25 -44.69
C VAL A 152 14.15 -7.99 -43.98
N ARG A 153 13.82 -9.17 -44.50
CA ARG A 153 12.85 -10.05 -43.87
C ARG A 153 13.46 -10.83 -42.72
N ASP A 154 12.71 -10.93 -41.63
CA ASP A 154 13.08 -11.77 -40.52
C ASP A 154 11.88 -12.65 -40.10
N ASN A 155 12.02 -13.95 -40.33
CA ASN A 155 10.98 -14.92 -40.03
C ASN A 155 10.80 -15.19 -38.52
N THR A 156 11.70 -14.68 -37.69
CA THR A 156 11.59 -14.77 -36.23
C THR A 156 10.65 -13.69 -35.65
N LEU A 157 10.45 -12.60 -36.43
CA LEU A 157 9.59 -11.49 -36.03
C LEU A 157 8.12 -11.74 -36.39
N LYS A 158 7.24 -11.37 -35.49
CA LYS A 158 5.79 -11.39 -35.69
C LYS A 158 5.34 -10.07 -36.30
N LYS A 159 4.07 -10.00 -36.70
CA LYS A 159 3.43 -8.78 -37.19
C LYS A 159 3.57 -7.63 -36.16
N ASN A 160 3.86 -6.42 -36.66
CA ASN A 160 4.17 -5.21 -35.87
C ASN A 160 5.42 -5.32 -34.98
N GLN A 161 6.30 -6.27 -35.24
CA GLN A 161 7.65 -6.33 -34.67
C GLN A 161 8.69 -5.85 -35.67
N CYS A 162 9.64 -5.06 -35.23
CA CYS A 162 10.75 -4.58 -36.03
C CYS A 162 11.98 -4.27 -35.18
N ILE A 163 13.14 -4.54 -35.75
CA ILE A 163 14.45 -4.25 -35.17
C ILE A 163 15.23 -3.37 -36.15
N ILE A 164 15.81 -2.30 -35.67
CA ILE A 164 16.67 -1.39 -36.41
C ILE A 164 18.09 -1.56 -35.91
N GLU A 165 18.98 -1.99 -36.82
CA GLU A 165 20.41 -2.15 -36.55
C GLU A 165 21.16 -0.98 -37.16
N THR A 166 22.14 -0.47 -36.42
CA THR A 166 23.10 0.55 -36.85
C THR A 166 24.49 0.14 -36.43
N ASP A 167 25.49 0.87 -36.85
CA ASP A 167 26.88 0.70 -36.39
C ASP A 167 27.04 0.92 -34.85
N ALA A 168 26.09 1.61 -34.21
CA ALA A 168 26.09 1.85 -32.76
C ALA A 168 25.38 0.76 -31.95
N GLY A 169 24.60 -0.10 -32.61
CA GLY A 169 23.84 -1.16 -31.94
C GLY A 169 22.48 -1.46 -32.57
N ALA A 170 21.72 -2.34 -31.96
CA ALA A 170 20.39 -2.74 -32.40
C ALA A 170 19.33 -2.19 -31.46
N PHE A 171 18.26 -1.66 -32.03
CA PHE A 171 17.10 -1.12 -31.31
C PHE A 171 15.86 -1.95 -31.65
N ASP A 172 15.29 -2.58 -30.65
CA ASP A 172 14.00 -3.25 -30.78
C ASP A 172 12.90 -2.21 -30.66
N CYS A 173 12.27 -1.89 -31.80
CA CYS A 173 11.16 -0.93 -31.88
C CYS A 173 9.78 -1.60 -32.01
N SER A 174 9.72 -2.89 -31.72
CA SER A 174 8.47 -3.66 -31.70
C SER A 174 7.42 -3.06 -30.78
N LEU A 175 6.15 -3.15 -31.17
CA LEU A 175 5.05 -2.59 -30.40
C LEU A 175 4.97 -3.13 -28.97
N ASP A 176 5.16 -4.42 -28.80
CA ASP A 176 5.16 -5.09 -27.50
C ASP A 176 6.25 -4.53 -26.56
N ILE A 177 7.47 -4.34 -27.08
CA ILE A 177 8.58 -3.73 -26.31
C ILE A 177 8.28 -2.27 -25.94
N GLN A 178 7.71 -1.50 -26.86
CA GLN A 178 7.31 -0.11 -26.59
C GLN A 178 6.22 -0.02 -25.50
N LEU A 179 5.27 -0.95 -25.52
CA LEU A 179 4.23 -1.05 -24.50
C LEU A 179 4.80 -1.46 -23.14
N GLU A 180 5.72 -2.43 -23.10
CA GLU A 180 6.40 -2.85 -21.87
C GLU A 180 7.20 -1.68 -21.25
N GLY A 181 7.89 -0.91 -22.08
CA GLY A 181 8.59 0.30 -21.65
C GLY A 181 7.63 1.31 -21.01
N LEU A 182 6.53 1.64 -21.69
CA LEU A 182 5.51 2.57 -21.20
C LEU A 182 4.88 2.08 -19.88
N ILE A 183 4.54 0.80 -19.79
CA ILE A 183 4.00 0.18 -18.57
C ILE A 183 4.99 0.31 -17.41
N SER A 184 6.26 0.05 -17.68
CA SER A 184 7.33 0.18 -16.68
C SER A 184 7.47 1.62 -16.17
N GLU A 185 7.40 2.61 -17.06
CA GLU A 185 7.43 4.03 -16.70
C GLU A 185 6.21 4.43 -15.84
N ILE A 186 5.01 3.98 -16.22
CA ILE A 186 3.78 4.26 -15.43
C ILE A 186 3.88 3.64 -14.03
N LYS A 187 4.37 2.40 -13.92
CA LYS A 187 4.60 1.75 -12.62
C LYS A 187 5.61 2.51 -11.76
N LEU A 188 6.70 2.99 -12.33
CA LEU A 188 7.67 3.82 -11.63
C LEU A 188 7.06 5.13 -11.13
N LEU A 189 6.25 5.80 -11.95
CA LEU A 189 5.56 7.03 -11.56
C LEU A 189 4.54 6.80 -10.43
N SER A 190 3.84 5.67 -10.44
CA SER A 190 2.92 5.31 -9.35
C SER A 190 3.65 5.07 -8.02
N CYS A 191 4.89 4.55 -8.08
CA CYS A 191 5.72 4.37 -6.89
C CYS A 191 6.31 5.69 -6.34
N LEU A 192 6.60 6.66 -7.21
CA LEU A 192 7.18 7.95 -6.81
C LEU A 192 6.17 8.91 -6.16
N ASN A 193 4.89 8.78 -6.44
CA ASN A 193 3.82 9.59 -5.81
C ASN A 193 3.52 9.21 -4.35
N LYS A 194 4.30 8.29 -3.78
CA LYS A 194 4.14 7.79 -2.38
C LYS A 194 4.99 8.54 -1.34
N GLN A 195 5.54 9.72 -1.67
CA GLN A 195 6.27 10.58 -0.71
C GLN A 195 5.43 11.76 -0.24
#